data_59f151fc7dc1348fa4ff5fe2f0ef32a5
#
_entry.id   59f151fc7dc1348fa4ff5fe2f0ef32a5
#
_cell.length_a   1.000
_cell.length_b   1.000
_cell.length_c   1.000
_cell.angle_alpha   90.00
_cell.angle_beta   90.00
_cell.angle_gamma   90.00
#
_symmetry.space_group_name_H-M   'P 1'
#
loop_
_entity.id
_entity.type
_entity.pdbx_description
1 polymer ?
#
loop_
_entity_poly.entity_id
_entity_poly.type
_entity_poly.pdbx_seq_one_letter_code
_entity_poly.pdbx_strand_id
1 'polypeptide(L)'
;MVAQLNLFILVARGKTNDSNLQNQEEITMSKTIFITGAGSGLGKGTALGLAAKGHKVIAPVETAPQVTSLREAATDAGVELTTFKMDIKNPQDLAQMLDYDFDIFVANAAVNEGGPLGEVPMSNFRELFEVNVFQTLETAQIAARKFVEKGKGKIIFLSSMAGIMSTPYVGPYTATKHAIEAIAKTLRKEMAEFGVQVATINPGAFDTGFNDRSAEAKWKWFDEKTHFTRPEDMKEAEKGLEDQFDPQDMIDKMVEIIPLDSHKFRTAYPEETEQQMKDEEAKHWELEI
;
A
#
# COMPACT_ATOMS: atom_id res chain seq x y z
N MET A 1 53.12 12.41 -33.84
CA MET A 1 54.30 13.18 -33.36
C MET A 1 54.08 13.35 -31.86
N VAL A 2 54.68 12.48 -31.09
CA VAL A 2 55.49 12.70 -29.89
C VAL A 2 54.70 13.23 -28.66
N ALA A 3 54.76 12.72 -27.43
CA ALA A 3 55.47 11.60 -26.83
C ALA A 3 54.79 11.27 -25.47
N GLN A 4 55.02 10.04 -25.08
CA GLN A 4 54.83 9.48 -23.74
C GLN A 4 55.63 10.25 -22.68
N LEU A 5 55.17 10.23 -21.43
CA LEU A 5 56.09 9.95 -20.30
C LEU A 5 55.36 9.26 -19.13
N ASN A 6 55.88 8.08 -18.83
CA ASN A 6 55.65 7.31 -17.60
C ASN A 6 56.33 8.00 -16.41
N LEU A 7 55.72 7.84 -15.20
CA LEU A 7 56.53 7.72 -14.01
C LEU A 7 55.88 6.78 -12.97
N PHE A 8 56.52 5.63 -12.80
CA PHE A 8 56.42 4.72 -11.65
C PHE A 8 57.12 5.35 -10.42
N ILE A 9 56.62 5.07 -9.24
CA ILE A 9 57.29 4.92 -7.93
C ILE A 9 56.17 4.83 -6.87
N LEU A 10 56.08 4.01 -5.85
CA LEU A 10 56.77 2.91 -5.21
C LEU A 10 55.86 2.40 -4.09
N VAL A 11 55.89 1.11 -3.88
CA VAL A 11 55.17 0.37 -2.83
C VAL A 11 55.67 0.80 -1.45
N ALA A 12 54.73 1.06 -0.51
CA ALA A 12 55.00 0.89 0.90
C ALA A 12 53.83 0.16 1.58
N ARG A 13 54.11 -1.00 2.13
CA ARG A 13 53.24 -1.85 2.92
C ARG A 13 52.89 -1.15 4.24
N GLY A 14 51.62 -1.02 4.52
CA GLY A 14 51.06 -0.77 5.84
C GLY A 14 49.81 -1.60 6.00
N LYS A 15 49.92 -2.71 6.74
CA LYS A 15 48.73 -3.43 7.24
C LYS A 15 48.08 -2.54 8.30
N THR A 16 46.94 -2.01 8.01
CA THR A 16 45.99 -1.53 9.03
C THR A 16 44.73 -2.36 8.91
N ASN A 17 44.41 -2.99 10.02
CA ASN A 17 43.12 -3.64 10.26
C ASN A 17 42.00 -2.59 10.08
N ASP A 18 41.21 -2.67 9.04
CA ASP A 18 39.92 -2.01 8.94
C ASP A 18 38.81 -3.04 9.13
N SER A 19 38.59 -3.42 10.38
CA SER A 19 37.36 -3.98 10.89
C SER A 19 36.42 -2.84 11.33
N ASN A 20 36.08 -1.94 10.44
CA ASN A 20 35.06 -0.89 10.66
C ASN A 20 34.39 -0.53 9.34
N LEU A 21 33.81 -1.54 8.66
CA LEU A 21 32.66 -1.32 7.76
C LEU A 21 31.44 -1.28 8.65
N GLN A 22 31.36 -0.18 9.39
CA GLN A 22 30.17 0.17 10.16
C GLN A 22 29.03 0.51 9.21
N ASN A 23 27.89 -0.06 9.53
CA ASN A 23 26.56 0.44 9.25
C ASN A 23 26.57 1.98 9.15
N GLN A 24 26.66 2.52 7.96
CA GLN A 24 26.09 3.81 7.67
C GLN A 24 24.59 3.57 7.57
N GLU A 25 23.88 3.63 8.69
CA GLU A 25 22.47 3.99 8.68
C GLU A 25 22.41 5.30 7.87
N GLU A 26 21.91 5.24 6.66
CA GLU A 26 21.51 6.45 5.94
C GLU A 26 20.60 7.22 6.90
N ILE A 27 21.07 8.37 7.35
CA ILE A 27 20.26 9.29 8.15
C ILE A 27 19.20 9.81 7.17
N THR A 28 18.15 9.04 7.00
CA THR A 28 16.97 9.48 6.24
C THR A 28 16.40 10.68 6.97
N MET A 29 16.40 11.84 6.30
CA MET A 29 15.81 13.04 6.87
C MET A 29 14.33 12.78 7.23
N SER A 30 13.91 13.26 8.41
CA SER A 30 12.51 13.12 8.82
C SER A 30 11.55 13.64 7.74
N LYS A 31 10.61 12.82 7.34
CA LYS A 31 9.54 13.14 6.37
C LYS A 31 8.23 13.35 7.12
N THR A 32 7.34 14.17 6.57
CA THR A 32 5.94 14.21 7.01
C THR A 32 5.11 13.31 6.10
N ILE A 33 4.45 12.30 6.68
CA ILE A 33 3.76 11.24 5.96
C ILE A 33 2.28 11.25 6.36
N PHE A 34 1.41 11.39 5.37
CA PHE A 34 -0.04 11.30 5.54
C PHE A 34 -0.51 9.91 5.08
N ILE A 35 -1.15 9.14 5.97
CA ILE A 35 -1.62 7.77 5.68
C ILE A 35 -3.11 7.63 6.01
N THR A 36 -3.93 7.34 5.02
CA THR A 36 -5.37 7.11 5.22
C THR A 36 -5.65 5.70 5.75
N GLY A 37 -6.75 5.52 6.49
CA GLY A 37 -7.16 4.19 6.94
C GLY A 37 -6.23 3.58 8.00
N ALA A 38 -5.64 4.41 8.86
CA ALA A 38 -4.71 3.98 9.91
C ALA A 38 -5.39 3.38 11.15
N GLY A 39 -6.68 3.06 11.10
CA GLY A 39 -7.44 2.56 12.26
C GLY A 39 -7.17 1.09 12.62
N SER A 40 -6.62 0.30 11.70
CA SER A 40 -6.35 -1.14 11.91
C SER A 40 -5.33 -1.68 10.91
N GLY A 41 -4.94 -2.94 11.09
CA GLY A 41 -4.13 -3.72 10.13
C GLY A 41 -2.83 -3.04 9.72
N LEU A 42 -2.47 -3.18 8.45
CA LEU A 42 -1.21 -2.65 7.90
C LEU A 42 -1.09 -1.13 8.07
N GLY A 43 -2.18 -0.37 7.87
CA GLY A 43 -2.16 1.08 8.03
C GLY A 43 -1.81 1.54 9.44
N LYS A 44 -2.39 0.90 10.47
CA LYS A 44 -2.10 1.20 11.88
C LYS A 44 -0.64 0.86 12.21
N GLY A 45 -0.21 -0.36 11.89
CA GLY A 45 1.16 -0.80 12.18
C GLY A 45 2.20 0.07 11.48
N THR A 46 1.98 0.39 10.21
CA THR A 46 2.87 1.27 9.43
C THR A 46 2.94 2.68 10.02
N ALA A 47 1.81 3.26 10.42
CA ALA A 47 1.79 4.59 11.04
C ALA A 47 2.62 4.64 12.32
N LEU A 48 2.46 3.64 13.20
CA LEU A 48 3.23 3.52 14.43
C LEU A 48 4.72 3.27 14.15
N GLY A 49 5.05 2.36 13.22
CA GLY A 49 6.43 2.05 12.85
C GLY A 49 7.17 3.23 12.22
N LEU A 50 6.52 4.01 11.34
CA LEU A 50 7.09 5.23 10.77
C LEU A 50 7.33 6.30 11.85
N ALA A 51 6.40 6.46 12.81
CA ALA A 51 6.58 7.37 13.93
C ALA A 51 7.76 6.93 14.83
N ALA A 52 7.91 5.62 15.07
CA ALA A 52 9.04 5.06 15.81
C ALA A 52 10.40 5.29 15.11
N LYS A 53 10.41 5.41 13.79
CA LYS A 53 11.59 5.79 12.99
C LYS A 53 11.86 7.30 12.97
N GLY A 54 11.08 8.11 13.68
CA GLY A 54 11.25 9.56 13.80
C GLY A 54 10.62 10.39 12.68
N HIS A 55 9.76 9.80 11.86
CA HIS A 55 8.96 10.54 10.89
C HIS A 55 7.76 11.22 11.55
N LYS A 56 7.31 12.35 11.01
CA LYS A 56 6.04 12.98 11.40
C LYS A 56 4.91 12.26 10.67
N VAL A 57 4.00 11.64 11.43
CA VAL A 57 2.91 10.86 10.84
C VAL A 57 1.56 11.51 11.12
N ILE A 58 0.80 11.72 10.04
CA ILE A 58 -0.59 12.16 10.06
C ILE A 58 -1.43 10.96 9.64
N ALA A 59 -2.18 10.41 10.56
CA ALA A 59 -2.84 9.13 10.47
C ALA A 59 -4.34 9.24 10.79
N PRO A 60 -5.14 9.84 9.91
CA PRO A 60 -6.58 9.90 10.10
C PRO A 60 -7.22 8.50 10.02
N VAL A 61 -8.36 8.39 10.71
CA VAL A 61 -9.14 7.16 10.81
C VAL A 61 -10.62 7.44 10.58
N GLU A 62 -11.37 6.44 10.15
CA GLU A 62 -12.77 6.58 9.72
C GLU A 62 -13.71 7.00 10.85
N THR A 63 -13.51 6.50 12.08
CA THR A 63 -14.45 6.67 13.19
C THR A 63 -13.80 7.27 14.45
N ALA A 64 -14.57 7.96 15.26
CA ALA A 64 -14.09 8.51 16.53
C ALA A 64 -13.53 7.45 17.51
N PRO A 65 -14.12 6.24 17.67
CA PRO A 65 -13.51 5.20 18.49
C PRO A 65 -12.11 4.78 18.00
N GLN A 66 -11.88 4.74 16.68
CA GLN A 66 -10.56 4.45 16.13
C GLN A 66 -9.53 5.53 16.46
N VAL A 67 -9.94 6.81 16.56
CA VAL A 67 -9.04 7.89 17.01
C VAL A 67 -8.52 7.61 18.41
N THR A 68 -9.41 7.22 19.33
CA THR A 68 -9.03 6.88 20.71
C THR A 68 -8.08 5.68 20.73
N SER A 69 -8.46 4.61 20.03
CA SER A 69 -7.65 3.38 19.96
C SER A 69 -6.26 3.60 19.36
N LEU A 70 -6.15 4.46 18.34
CA LEU A 70 -4.84 4.75 17.73
C LEU A 70 -3.97 5.63 18.64
N ARG A 71 -4.57 6.58 19.39
CA ARG A 71 -3.85 7.38 20.40
C ARG A 71 -3.31 6.52 21.55
N GLU A 72 -4.12 5.60 22.04
CA GLU A 72 -3.71 4.65 23.07
C GLU A 72 -2.54 3.79 22.56
N ALA A 73 -2.66 3.22 21.37
CA ALA A 73 -1.59 2.43 20.75
C ALA A 73 -0.30 3.24 20.53
N ALA A 74 -0.38 4.52 20.17
CA ALA A 74 0.78 5.39 20.05
C ALA A 74 1.44 5.66 21.40
N THR A 75 0.64 5.88 22.45
CA THR A 75 1.13 6.04 23.83
C THR A 75 1.86 4.79 24.30
N ASP A 76 1.26 3.61 24.09
CA ASP A 76 1.85 2.32 24.48
C ASP A 76 3.16 2.04 23.73
N ALA A 77 3.24 2.45 22.48
CA ALA A 77 4.46 2.35 21.65
C ALA A 77 5.49 3.45 21.95
N GLY A 78 5.17 4.43 22.79
CA GLY A 78 6.07 5.55 23.12
C GLY A 78 6.33 6.49 21.93
N VAL A 79 5.37 6.63 21.00
CA VAL A 79 5.49 7.46 19.80
C VAL A 79 4.41 8.53 19.74
N GLU A 80 4.68 9.59 18.97
CA GLU A 80 3.71 10.65 18.69
C GLU A 80 3.27 10.60 17.23
N LEU A 81 1.95 10.73 17.01
CA LEU A 81 1.37 10.91 15.68
C LEU A 81 0.13 11.81 15.75
N THR A 82 -0.19 12.46 14.65
CA THR A 82 -1.42 13.25 14.53
C THR A 82 -2.54 12.34 14.04
N THR A 83 -3.60 12.19 14.83
CA THR A 83 -4.78 11.41 14.44
C THR A 83 -6.08 12.15 14.70
N PHE A 84 -7.00 12.01 13.78
CA PHE A 84 -8.34 12.61 13.80
C PHE A 84 -9.31 11.76 12.98
N LYS A 85 -10.62 12.03 13.16
CA LYS A 85 -11.64 11.37 12.34
C LYS A 85 -11.65 11.95 10.94
N MET A 86 -11.51 11.09 9.93
CA MET A 86 -11.67 11.42 8.51
C MET A 86 -12.25 10.21 7.76
N ASP A 87 -13.54 10.26 7.48
CA ASP A 87 -14.20 9.35 6.55
C ASP A 87 -13.92 9.84 5.12
N ILE A 88 -13.21 9.05 4.33
CA ILE A 88 -12.87 9.44 2.95
C ILE A 88 -14.07 9.61 2.03
N LYS A 89 -15.25 9.09 2.41
CA LYS A 89 -16.51 9.31 1.70
C LYS A 89 -17.18 10.66 2.03
N ASN A 90 -16.69 11.36 3.03
CA ASN A 90 -17.27 12.62 3.47
C ASN A 90 -16.44 13.81 2.95
N PRO A 91 -16.97 14.65 2.04
CA PRO A 91 -16.22 15.78 1.48
C PRO A 91 -15.73 16.80 2.52
N GLN A 92 -16.50 16.98 3.62
CA GLN A 92 -16.07 17.88 4.71
C GLN A 92 -14.89 17.31 5.49
N ASP A 93 -14.86 15.98 5.66
CA ASP A 93 -13.73 15.30 6.28
C ASP A 93 -12.50 15.36 5.38
N LEU A 94 -12.65 15.15 4.06
CA LEU A 94 -11.57 15.26 3.08
C LEU A 94 -10.94 16.66 3.04
N ALA A 95 -11.72 17.70 3.23
CA ALA A 95 -11.22 19.07 3.24
C ALA A 95 -10.15 19.29 4.33
N GLN A 96 -10.17 18.51 5.42
CA GLN A 96 -9.15 18.57 6.47
C GLN A 96 -7.74 18.24 5.96
N MET A 97 -7.59 17.49 4.83
CA MET A 97 -6.27 17.25 4.23
C MET A 97 -5.57 18.54 3.81
N LEU A 98 -6.31 19.58 3.51
CA LEU A 98 -5.76 20.88 3.10
C LEU A 98 -5.02 21.60 4.24
N ASP A 99 -5.38 21.32 5.49
CA ASP A 99 -4.80 21.94 6.68
C ASP A 99 -3.41 21.41 7.03
N TYR A 100 -3.01 20.29 6.41
CA TYR A 100 -1.74 19.64 6.71
C TYR A 100 -0.74 19.78 5.56
N ASP A 101 0.52 19.99 5.91
CA ASP A 101 1.63 19.89 4.98
C ASP A 101 2.32 18.52 5.14
N PHE A 102 2.55 17.83 4.02
CA PHE A 102 3.19 16.51 4.02
C PHE A 102 4.04 16.32 2.76
N ASP A 103 5.00 15.41 2.85
CA ASP A 103 5.95 15.07 1.79
C ASP A 103 5.53 13.79 1.05
N ILE A 104 4.85 12.89 1.75
CA ILE A 104 4.42 11.59 1.25
C ILE A 104 2.95 11.38 1.62
N PHE A 105 2.17 10.96 0.65
CA PHE A 105 0.79 10.54 0.82
C PHE A 105 0.66 9.04 0.56
N VAL A 106 0.09 8.30 1.51
CA VAL A 106 -0.18 6.85 1.41
C VAL A 106 -1.69 6.63 1.39
N ALA A 107 -2.21 6.30 0.22
CA ALA A 107 -3.60 5.92 0.02
C ALA A 107 -3.79 4.46 0.44
N ASN A 108 -4.05 4.25 1.74
CA ASN A 108 -4.17 2.90 2.33
C ASN A 108 -5.61 2.51 2.66
N ALA A 109 -6.51 3.47 2.89
CA ALA A 109 -7.91 3.17 3.22
C ALA A 109 -8.56 2.31 2.14
N ALA A 110 -9.18 1.20 2.56
CA ALA A 110 -9.89 0.28 1.68
C ALA A 110 -10.88 -0.57 2.48
N VAL A 111 -11.89 -1.09 1.76
CA VAL A 111 -12.82 -2.13 2.25
C VAL A 111 -12.71 -3.36 1.37
N ASN A 112 -13.22 -4.49 1.87
CA ASN A 112 -13.14 -5.77 1.16
C ASN A 112 -14.53 -6.40 1.00
N GLU A 113 -14.76 -7.00 -0.16
CA GLU A 113 -15.96 -7.76 -0.50
C GLU A 113 -15.53 -8.96 -1.36
N GLY A 114 -16.04 -10.12 -1.02
CA GLY A 114 -15.81 -11.37 -1.75
C GLY A 114 -17.08 -11.92 -2.38
N GLY A 115 -16.93 -13.05 -3.02
CA GLY A 115 -18.04 -13.82 -3.59
C GLY A 115 -17.97 -13.93 -5.11
N PRO A 116 -18.91 -14.70 -5.71
CA PRO A 116 -18.96 -14.92 -7.14
C PRO A 116 -19.28 -13.61 -7.88
N LEU A 117 -18.37 -13.20 -8.77
CA LEU A 117 -18.49 -11.94 -9.50
C LEU A 117 -19.75 -11.85 -10.36
N GLY A 118 -20.23 -13.00 -10.85
CA GLY A 118 -21.47 -13.08 -11.64
C GLY A 118 -22.77 -12.90 -10.83
N GLU A 119 -22.68 -12.85 -9.48
CA GLU A 119 -23.86 -12.87 -8.61
C GLU A 119 -23.80 -11.84 -7.49
N VAL A 120 -22.65 -11.17 -7.28
CA VAL A 120 -22.52 -10.13 -6.25
C VAL A 120 -23.56 -9.03 -6.45
N PRO A 121 -24.28 -8.62 -5.39
CA PRO A 121 -25.22 -7.50 -5.50
C PRO A 121 -24.53 -6.23 -6.00
N MET A 122 -25.09 -5.61 -7.03
CA MET A 122 -24.50 -4.40 -7.63
C MET A 122 -24.42 -3.22 -6.67
N SER A 123 -25.21 -3.22 -5.58
CA SER A 123 -25.06 -2.25 -4.49
C SER A 123 -23.71 -2.41 -3.79
N ASN A 124 -23.32 -3.66 -3.44
CA ASN A 124 -22.06 -3.96 -2.77
C ASN A 124 -20.88 -3.67 -3.70
N PHE A 125 -21.01 -4.04 -4.97
CA PHE A 125 -19.97 -3.77 -5.97
C PHE A 125 -19.74 -2.27 -6.17
N ARG A 126 -20.81 -1.45 -6.22
CA ARG A 126 -20.71 0.02 -6.32
C ARG A 126 -20.08 0.63 -5.06
N GLU A 127 -20.48 0.19 -3.86
CA GLU A 127 -19.91 0.67 -2.60
C GLU A 127 -18.42 0.35 -2.52
N LEU A 128 -18.02 -0.84 -2.97
CA LEU A 128 -16.63 -1.24 -3.02
C LEU A 128 -15.80 -0.33 -3.95
N PHE A 129 -16.33 -0.01 -5.14
CA PHE A 129 -15.70 0.92 -6.08
C PHE A 129 -15.67 2.34 -5.54
N GLU A 130 -16.73 2.77 -4.87
CA GLU A 130 -16.81 4.09 -4.24
C GLU A 130 -15.62 4.30 -3.30
N VAL A 131 -15.42 3.38 -2.36
CA VAL A 131 -14.34 3.51 -1.37
C VAL A 131 -12.97 3.26 -2.00
N ASN A 132 -12.80 2.10 -2.66
CA ASN A 132 -11.47 1.64 -3.05
C ASN A 132 -10.92 2.35 -4.29
N VAL A 133 -11.78 2.93 -5.13
CA VAL A 133 -11.37 3.54 -6.39
C VAL A 133 -11.64 5.03 -6.39
N PHE A 134 -12.90 5.45 -6.26
CA PHE A 134 -13.26 6.86 -6.44
C PHE A 134 -12.74 7.73 -5.30
N GLN A 135 -12.99 7.37 -4.06
CA GLN A 135 -12.52 8.13 -2.91
C GLN A 135 -11.01 8.04 -2.73
N THR A 136 -10.42 6.88 -3.06
CA THR A 136 -8.96 6.72 -3.10
C THR A 136 -8.32 7.66 -4.13
N LEU A 137 -8.91 7.80 -5.34
CA LEU A 137 -8.44 8.73 -6.36
C LEU A 137 -8.65 10.19 -5.94
N GLU A 138 -9.79 10.52 -5.33
CA GLU A 138 -10.07 11.88 -4.86
C GLU A 138 -9.06 12.33 -3.80
N THR A 139 -8.75 11.48 -2.82
CA THR A 139 -7.68 11.77 -1.82
C THR A 139 -6.31 11.95 -2.49
N ALA A 140 -5.98 11.12 -3.48
CA ALA A 140 -4.73 11.23 -4.23
C ALA A 140 -4.68 12.51 -5.07
N GLN A 141 -5.80 12.99 -5.62
CA GLN A 141 -5.88 14.26 -6.36
C GLN A 141 -5.65 15.46 -5.44
N ILE A 142 -6.14 15.42 -4.19
CA ILE A 142 -5.86 16.46 -3.18
C ILE A 142 -4.34 16.51 -2.92
N ALA A 143 -3.72 15.35 -2.67
CA ALA A 143 -2.28 15.25 -2.46
C ALA A 143 -1.48 15.72 -3.69
N ALA A 144 -1.89 15.31 -4.89
CA ALA A 144 -1.24 15.68 -6.15
C ALA A 144 -1.19 17.20 -6.34
N ARG A 145 -2.31 17.92 -6.10
CA ARG A 145 -2.35 19.40 -6.19
C ARG A 145 -1.33 20.04 -5.25
N LYS A 146 -1.28 19.60 -3.98
CA LYS A 146 -0.31 20.10 -2.98
C LYS A 146 1.14 19.83 -3.44
N PHE A 147 1.42 18.68 -4.01
CA PHE A 147 2.75 18.32 -4.47
C PHE A 147 3.18 19.06 -5.74
N VAL A 148 2.24 19.31 -6.67
CA VAL A 148 2.49 20.14 -7.86
C VAL A 148 2.84 21.56 -7.44
N GLU A 149 2.11 22.15 -6.48
CA GLU A 149 2.43 23.49 -5.93
C GLU A 149 3.81 23.54 -5.28
N LYS A 150 4.26 22.45 -4.64
CA LYS A 150 5.58 22.32 -4.02
C LYS A 150 6.70 21.97 -5.03
N GLY A 151 6.35 21.48 -6.22
CA GLY A 151 7.30 20.93 -7.19
C GLY A 151 7.96 19.61 -6.75
N LYS A 152 7.41 18.93 -5.74
CA LYS A 152 7.91 17.65 -5.20
C LYS A 152 6.86 16.97 -4.33
N GLY A 153 6.95 15.64 -4.23
CA GLY A 153 6.15 14.82 -3.34
C GLY A 153 6.07 13.39 -3.81
N LYS A 154 5.47 12.52 -3.01
CA LYS A 154 5.29 11.12 -3.36
C LYS A 154 3.90 10.63 -2.98
N ILE A 155 3.22 9.99 -3.92
CA ILE A 155 1.93 9.31 -3.74
C ILE A 155 2.18 7.81 -3.80
N ILE A 156 1.74 7.08 -2.78
CA ILE A 156 1.82 5.63 -2.72
C ILE A 156 0.40 5.07 -2.61
N PHE A 157 0.02 4.22 -3.54
CA PHE A 157 -1.23 3.47 -3.45
C PHE A 157 -0.98 2.10 -2.82
N LEU A 158 -1.69 1.78 -1.74
CA LEU A 158 -1.76 0.42 -1.24
C LEU A 158 -2.69 -0.38 -2.15
N SER A 159 -2.09 -1.09 -3.09
CA SER A 159 -2.74 -2.01 -3.99
C SER A 159 -2.87 -3.39 -3.32
N SER A 160 -2.61 -4.45 -4.03
CA SER A 160 -2.60 -5.84 -3.58
C SER A 160 -1.98 -6.72 -4.68
N MET A 161 -1.60 -7.94 -4.36
CA MET A 161 -1.40 -8.98 -5.37
C MET A 161 -2.65 -9.13 -6.27
N ALA A 162 -3.85 -8.97 -5.68
CA ALA A 162 -5.12 -8.97 -6.40
C ALA A 162 -5.29 -7.80 -7.38
N GLY A 163 -4.38 -6.83 -7.42
CA GLY A 163 -4.34 -5.78 -8.44
C GLY A 163 -3.72 -6.25 -9.77
N ILE A 164 -3.13 -7.43 -9.80
CA ILE A 164 -2.49 -8.06 -10.97
C ILE A 164 -3.03 -9.46 -11.19
N MET A 165 -3.21 -10.24 -10.12
CA MET A 165 -3.73 -11.60 -10.17
C MET A 165 -5.23 -11.62 -9.97
N SER A 166 -5.90 -12.60 -10.59
CA SER A 166 -7.34 -12.82 -10.46
C SER A 166 -7.61 -14.19 -9.85
N THR A 167 -8.30 -14.20 -8.72
CA THR A 167 -8.67 -15.42 -8.01
C THR A 167 -10.19 -15.57 -7.97
N PRO A 168 -10.75 -16.75 -8.24
CA PRO A 168 -12.18 -17.00 -8.09
C PRO A 168 -12.70 -16.56 -6.72
N TYR A 169 -13.90 -15.99 -6.68
CA TYR A 169 -14.61 -15.50 -5.49
C TYR A 169 -13.95 -14.32 -4.75
N VAL A 170 -12.86 -13.76 -5.32
CA VAL A 170 -12.26 -12.49 -4.88
C VAL A 170 -12.47 -11.38 -5.93
N GLY A 171 -13.20 -11.71 -6.99
CA GLY A 171 -13.40 -10.87 -8.18
C GLY A 171 -13.85 -9.42 -7.90
N PRO A 172 -14.80 -9.16 -6.99
CA PRO A 172 -15.21 -7.80 -6.66
C PRO A 172 -14.04 -6.93 -6.18
N TYR A 173 -13.26 -7.41 -5.22
CA TYR A 173 -12.07 -6.71 -4.72
C TYR A 173 -10.96 -6.60 -5.78
N THR A 174 -10.69 -7.69 -6.49
CA THR A 174 -9.74 -7.75 -7.60
C THR A 174 -9.98 -6.65 -8.63
N ALA A 175 -11.23 -6.44 -9.05
CA ALA A 175 -11.60 -5.41 -10.00
C ALA A 175 -11.21 -4.00 -9.51
N THR A 176 -11.42 -3.70 -8.22
CA THR A 176 -11.03 -2.40 -7.66
C THR A 176 -9.52 -2.22 -7.62
N LYS A 177 -8.75 -3.27 -7.29
CA LYS A 177 -7.29 -3.18 -7.21
C LYS A 177 -6.65 -3.11 -8.60
N HIS A 178 -7.20 -3.76 -9.62
CA HIS A 178 -6.81 -3.55 -11.02
C HIS A 178 -7.06 -2.11 -11.47
N ALA A 179 -8.18 -1.51 -11.08
CA ALA A 179 -8.45 -0.10 -11.35
C ALA A 179 -7.40 0.82 -10.71
N ILE A 180 -7.01 0.57 -9.46
CA ILE A 180 -5.95 1.31 -8.76
C ILE A 180 -4.60 1.16 -9.46
N GLU A 181 -4.25 -0.04 -9.95
CA GLU A 181 -3.02 -0.26 -10.73
C GLU A 181 -2.99 0.57 -12.03
N ALA A 182 -4.12 0.64 -12.73
CA ALA A 182 -4.25 1.46 -13.93
C ALA A 182 -4.11 2.96 -13.61
N ILE A 183 -4.78 3.43 -12.55
CA ILE A 183 -4.69 4.81 -12.05
C ILE A 183 -3.24 5.15 -11.68
N ALA A 184 -2.57 4.32 -10.88
CA ALA A 184 -1.21 4.57 -10.44
C ALA A 184 -0.22 4.62 -11.61
N LYS A 185 -0.32 3.67 -12.57
CA LYS A 185 0.52 3.64 -13.78
C LYS A 185 0.36 4.90 -14.63
N THR A 186 -0.87 5.40 -14.76
CA THR A 186 -1.19 6.59 -15.55
C THR A 186 -0.70 7.85 -14.81
N LEU A 187 -1.10 8.00 -13.56
CA LEU A 187 -0.75 9.15 -12.73
C LEU A 187 0.77 9.32 -12.60
N ARG A 188 1.52 8.22 -12.51
CA ARG A 188 2.99 8.26 -12.49
C ARG A 188 3.59 8.97 -13.71
N LYS A 189 3.01 8.74 -14.89
CA LYS A 189 3.50 9.37 -16.13
C LYS A 189 3.11 10.84 -16.19
N GLU A 190 1.88 11.16 -15.79
CA GLU A 190 1.35 12.52 -15.81
C GLU A 190 2.02 13.43 -14.77
N MET A 191 2.36 12.89 -13.61
CA MET A 191 2.93 13.65 -12.50
C MET A 191 4.45 13.83 -12.56
N ALA A 192 5.14 13.11 -13.47
CA ALA A 192 6.61 13.14 -13.56
C ALA A 192 7.16 14.54 -13.89
N GLU A 193 6.50 15.30 -14.77
CA GLU A 193 6.91 16.65 -15.13
C GLU A 193 6.79 17.67 -13.99
N PHE A 194 5.97 17.36 -12.98
CA PHE A 194 5.77 18.19 -11.78
C PHE A 194 6.68 17.80 -10.62
N GLY A 195 7.62 16.85 -10.82
CA GLY A 195 8.51 16.37 -9.76
C GLY A 195 7.81 15.49 -8.71
N VAL A 196 6.62 14.96 -9.01
CA VAL A 196 5.83 14.13 -8.12
C VAL A 196 6.01 12.65 -8.47
N GLN A 197 6.44 11.87 -7.49
CA GLN A 197 6.60 10.42 -7.60
C GLN A 197 5.27 9.71 -7.32
N VAL A 198 5.02 8.62 -8.04
CA VAL A 198 3.87 7.74 -7.79
C VAL A 198 4.34 6.30 -7.78
N ALA A 199 3.90 5.52 -6.79
CA ALA A 199 4.26 4.12 -6.63
C ALA A 199 3.08 3.29 -6.11
N THR A 200 3.19 1.97 -6.21
CA THR A 200 2.27 0.99 -5.59
C THR A 200 3.01 0.07 -4.64
N ILE A 201 2.32 -0.32 -3.57
CA ILE A 201 2.68 -1.41 -2.69
C ILE A 201 1.64 -2.49 -2.87
N ASN A 202 2.07 -3.72 -3.10
CA ASN A 202 1.23 -4.87 -3.42
C ASN A 202 1.44 -6.00 -2.40
N PRO A 203 0.74 -5.93 -1.25
CA PRO A 203 0.78 -7.01 -0.28
C PRO A 203 0.21 -8.32 -0.83
N GLY A 204 0.78 -9.44 -0.38
CA GLY A 204 0.14 -10.75 -0.41
C GLY A 204 -1.01 -10.85 0.60
N ALA A 205 -1.36 -12.06 1.00
CA ALA A 205 -2.38 -12.30 2.02
C ALA A 205 -1.75 -12.26 3.43
N PHE A 206 -2.03 -11.19 4.19
CA PHE A 206 -1.55 -11.00 5.55
C PHE A 206 -2.69 -11.09 6.57
N ASP A 207 -2.43 -11.71 7.72
CA ASP A 207 -3.39 -11.93 8.80
C ASP A 207 -3.68 -10.62 9.57
N THR A 208 -4.51 -9.78 9.00
CA THR A 208 -4.95 -8.49 9.56
C THR A 208 -6.44 -8.45 9.87
N GLY A 209 -7.16 -9.54 9.64
CA GLY A 209 -8.62 -9.59 9.64
C GLY A 209 -9.26 -8.89 8.42
N PHE A 210 -8.47 -8.39 7.47
CA PHE A 210 -9.00 -7.74 6.27
C PHE A 210 -9.57 -8.77 5.27
N ASN A 211 -8.88 -9.88 5.09
CA ASN A 211 -9.31 -10.96 4.22
C ASN A 211 -10.46 -11.75 4.84
N ASP A 212 -10.46 -11.94 6.16
CA ASP A 212 -11.53 -12.64 6.88
C ASP A 212 -12.88 -11.93 6.72
N ARG A 213 -12.87 -10.58 6.78
CA ARG A 213 -14.08 -9.79 6.49
C ARG A 213 -14.64 -10.04 5.09
N SER A 214 -13.78 -10.26 4.09
CA SER A 214 -14.20 -10.62 2.73
C SER A 214 -14.81 -12.03 2.68
N ALA A 215 -14.18 -12.98 3.39
CA ALA A 215 -14.69 -14.34 3.50
C ALA A 215 -16.09 -14.38 4.15
N GLU A 216 -16.33 -13.55 5.16
CA GLU A 216 -17.64 -13.45 5.82
C GLU A 216 -18.68 -12.64 5.04
N ALA A 217 -18.28 -11.60 4.32
CA ALA A 217 -19.19 -10.63 3.72
C ALA A 217 -20.16 -11.28 2.72
N LYS A 218 -19.66 -12.17 1.87
CA LYS A 218 -20.46 -12.86 0.86
C LYS A 218 -21.60 -13.68 1.44
N TRP A 219 -21.43 -14.28 2.62
CA TRP A 219 -22.46 -15.09 3.27
C TRP A 219 -23.64 -14.26 3.79
N LYS A 220 -23.54 -12.94 3.86
CA LYS A 220 -24.65 -12.04 4.25
C LYS A 220 -25.69 -11.86 3.15
N TRP A 221 -25.31 -12.04 1.90
CA TRP A 221 -26.19 -11.85 0.75
C TRP A 221 -26.36 -13.09 -0.12
N PHE A 222 -25.50 -14.09 0.02
CA PHE A 222 -25.57 -15.32 -0.74
C PHE A 222 -26.76 -16.17 -0.28
N ASP A 223 -27.54 -16.66 -1.25
CA ASP A 223 -28.67 -17.57 -1.03
C ASP A 223 -28.57 -18.75 -2.02
N GLU A 224 -28.27 -19.93 -1.51
CA GLU A 224 -28.09 -21.17 -2.26
C GLU A 224 -29.30 -21.54 -3.12
N LYS A 225 -30.51 -21.06 -2.76
CA LYS A 225 -31.75 -21.35 -3.50
C LYS A 225 -31.89 -20.52 -4.78
N THR A 226 -31.24 -19.39 -4.85
CA THR A 226 -31.39 -18.40 -5.93
C THR A 226 -30.12 -18.19 -6.75
N HIS A 227 -28.97 -18.48 -6.18
CA HIS A 227 -27.67 -18.35 -6.84
C HIS A 227 -27.26 -19.66 -7.52
N PHE A 228 -26.51 -19.55 -8.62
CA PHE A 228 -26.01 -20.72 -9.36
C PHE A 228 -24.63 -21.21 -8.86
N THR A 229 -23.89 -20.40 -8.10
CA THR A 229 -22.61 -20.80 -7.48
C THR A 229 -22.86 -21.79 -6.37
N ARG A 230 -22.06 -22.82 -6.28
CA ARG A 230 -22.17 -23.80 -5.20
C ARG A 230 -21.43 -23.30 -3.95
N PRO A 231 -22.03 -23.41 -2.76
CA PRO A 231 -21.38 -22.98 -1.51
C PRO A 231 -20.05 -23.67 -1.26
N GLU A 232 -19.91 -24.94 -1.68
CA GLU A 232 -18.68 -25.74 -1.50
C GLU A 232 -17.51 -25.14 -2.26
N ASP A 233 -17.74 -24.61 -3.46
CA ASP A 233 -16.68 -24.00 -4.28
C ASP A 233 -16.14 -22.72 -3.61
N MET A 234 -17.01 -21.94 -2.98
CA MET A 234 -16.61 -20.76 -2.22
C MET A 234 -15.84 -21.12 -0.95
N LYS A 235 -16.29 -22.16 -0.21
CA LYS A 235 -15.59 -22.65 0.97
C LYS A 235 -14.23 -23.25 0.65
N GLU A 236 -14.10 -23.93 -0.51
CA GLU A 236 -12.80 -24.45 -0.95
C GLU A 236 -11.83 -23.31 -1.26
N ALA A 237 -12.32 -22.23 -1.90
CA ALA A 237 -11.48 -21.05 -2.15
C ALA A 237 -11.05 -20.32 -0.86
N GLU A 238 -11.86 -20.38 0.21
CA GLU A 238 -11.52 -19.80 1.52
C GLU A 238 -10.31 -20.47 2.17
N LYS A 239 -10.06 -21.75 1.88
CA LYS A 239 -8.88 -22.46 2.39
C LYS A 239 -7.56 -21.81 1.99
N GLY A 240 -7.54 -21.10 0.85
CA GLY A 240 -6.37 -20.31 0.44
C GLY A 240 -6.06 -19.13 1.37
N LEU A 241 -6.94 -18.83 2.33
CA LEU A 241 -6.75 -17.77 3.34
C LEU A 241 -6.39 -18.34 4.73
N GLU A 242 -6.25 -19.67 4.89
CA GLU A 242 -5.93 -20.28 6.18
C GLU A 242 -4.47 -20.02 6.59
N ASP A 243 -3.54 -19.92 5.62
CA ASP A 243 -2.12 -19.71 5.83
C ASP A 243 -1.70 -18.29 5.42
N GLN A 244 -2.23 -17.28 6.11
CA GLN A 244 -1.86 -15.89 5.87
C GLN A 244 -0.50 -15.55 6.51
N PHE A 245 0.25 -14.63 5.89
CA PHE A 245 1.55 -14.17 6.38
C PHE A 245 1.41 -13.29 7.65
N ASP A 246 2.49 -13.23 8.44
CA ASP A 246 2.56 -12.31 9.59
C ASP A 246 2.47 -10.85 9.11
N PRO A 247 1.49 -10.07 9.60
CA PRO A 247 1.37 -8.66 9.25
C PRO A 247 2.62 -7.83 9.55
N GLN A 248 3.41 -8.22 10.55
CA GLN A 248 4.60 -7.47 10.96
C GLN A 248 5.64 -7.40 9.84
N ASP A 249 5.81 -8.47 9.08
CA ASP A 249 6.75 -8.50 7.95
C ASP A 249 6.40 -7.46 6.89
N MET A 250 5.11 -7.31 6.57
CA MET A 250 4.66 -6.29 5.62
C MET A 250 4.75 -4.88 6.20
N ILE A 251 4.43 -4.71 7.48
CA ILE A 251 4.56 -3.44 8.19
C ILE A 251 6.01 -2.98 8.15
N ASP A 252 6.96 -3.84 8.49
CA ASP A 252 8.39 -3.55 8.46
C ASP A 252 8.84 -3.18 7.05
N LYS A 253 8.36 -3.89 6.03
CA LYS A 253 8.63 -3.56 4.63
C LYS A 253 8.06 -2.20 4.23
N MET A 254 6.86 -1.86 4.64
CA MET A 254 6.26 -0.55 4.39
C MET A 254 7.02 0.57 5.11
N VAL A 255 7.43 0.35 6.37
CA VAL A 255 8.22 1.32 7.15
C VAL A 255 9.59 1.54 6.51
N GLU A 256 10.21 0.51 5.94
CA GLU A 256 11.47 0.61 5.21
C GLU A 256 11.34 1.47 3.94
N ILE A 257 10.36 1.16 3.08
CA ILE A 257 10.33 1.70 1.71
C ILE A 257 9.59 3.03 1.56
N ILE A 258 8.58 3.31 2.38
CA ILE A 258 7.78 4.53 2.26
C ILE A 258 8.63 5.80 2.32
N PRO A 259 9.58 5.97 3.27
CA PRO A 259 10.37 7.19 3.37
C PRO A 259 11.52 7.31 2.35
N LEU A 260 11.89 6.26 1.63
CA LEU A 260 13.00 6.28 0.68
C LEU A 260 12.77 7.30 -0.44
N ASP A 261 13.78 8.05 -0.81
CA ASP A 261 13.70 9.00 -1.92
C ASP A 261 13.59 8.32 -3.29
N SER A 262 14.05 7.08 -3.42
CA SER A 262 13.95 6.25 -4.63
C SER A 262 13.73 4.78 -4.28
N HIS A 263 12.77 4.17 -4.94
CA HIS A 263 12.49 2.73 -4.88
C HIS A 263 11.77 2.28 -6.16
N LYS A 264 11.52 0.98 -6.32
CA LYS A 264 10.74 0.45 -7.45
C LYS A 264 9.34 1.09 -7.48
N PHE A 265 8.79 1.28 -8.69
CA PHE A 265 7.39 1.71 -8.87
C PHE A 265 6.41 0.77 -8.16
N ARG A 266 6.63 -0.54 -8.28
CA ARG A 266 5.84 -1.57 -7.60
C ARG A 266 6.70 -2.31 -6.60
N THR A 267 6.24 -2.40 -5.36
CA THR A 267 6.81 -3.27 -4.33
C THR A 267 5.79 -4.33 -3.98
N ALA A 268 6.02 -5.56 -4.44
CA ALA A 268 5.27 -6.74 -4.02
C ALA A 268 6.00 -7.42 -2.86
N TYR A 269 5.24 -7.91 -1.88
CA TYR A 269 5.81 -8.60 -0.73
C TYR A 269 4.78 -9.61 -0.16
N PRO A 270 5.20 -10.82 0.25
CA PRO A 270 6.57 -11.35 0.20
C PRO A 270 7.14 -11.44 -1.23
N GLU A 271 8.46 -11.69 -1.37
CA GLU A 271 9.14 -11.66 -2.67
C GLU A 271 8.59 -12.69 -3.67
N GLU A 272 8.15 -13.85 -3.19
CA GLU A 272 7.49 -14.87 -4.00
C GLU A 272 6.22 -14.37 -4.68
N THR A 273 5.49 -13.42 -4.03
CA THR A 273 4.31 -12.77 -4.60
C THR A 273 4.64 -12.01 -5.88
N GLU A 274 5.82 -11.38 -5.96
CA GLU A 274 6.25 -10.67 -7.18
C GLU A 274 6.39 -11.64 -8.36
N GLN A 275 6.96 -12.82 -8.13
CA GLN A 275 7.10 -13.81 -9.19
C GLN A 275 5.75 -14.42 -9.58
N GLN A 276 4.90 -14.75 -8.63
CA GLN A 276 3.54 -15.24 -8.89
C GLN A 276 2.74 -14.26 -9.76
N MET A 277 2.78 -12.96 -9.45
CA MET A 277 2.10 -11.91 -10.23
C MET A 277 2.59 -11.86 -11.68
N LYS A 278 3.91 -11.96 -11.90
CA LYS A 278 4.52 -11.96 -13.25
C LYS A 278 4.11 -13.19 -14.05
N ASP A 279 4.15 -14.34 -13.42
CA ASP A 279 3.82 -15.62 -14.06
C ASP A 279 2.33 -15.67 -14.44
N GLU A 280 1.46 -15.15 -13.58
CA GLU A 280 0.03 -15.10 -13.85
C GLU A 280 -0.31 -14.14 -15.00
N GLU A 281 0.27 -12.93 -14.99
CA GLU A 281 0.08 -11.96 -16.06
C GLU A 281 0.58 -12.52 -17.40
N ALA A 282 1.72 -13.21 -17.42
CA ALA A 282 2.26 -13.83 -18.62
C ALA A 282 1.35 -14.95 -19.18
N LYS A 283 0.77 -15.78 -18.31
CA LYS A 283 -0.15 -16.86 -18.72
C LYS A 283 -1.39 -16.34 -19.44
N HIS A 284 -1.92 -15.17 -19.04
CA HIS A 284 -3.14 -14.61 -19.63
C HIS A 284 -3.00 -14.27 -21.13
N TRP A 285 -1.77 -14.03 -21.62
CA TRP A 285 -1.52 -13.78 -23.05
C TRP A 285 -1.58 -15.05 -23.90
N GLU A 286 -1.48 -16.22 -23.26
CA GLU A 286 -1.44 -17.53 -23.94
C GLU A 286 -2.76 -18.31 -23.74
N LEU A 287 -3.76 -17.75 -23.03
CA LEU A 287 -5.03 -18.41 -22.78
C LEU A 287 -5.88 -18.46 -24.04
N GLU A 288 -6.33 -19.67 -24.37
CA GLU A 288 -7.35 -19.93 -25.41
C GLU A 288 -8.71 -20.13 -24.76
N ILE A 289 -9.80 -19.75 -25.47
CA ILE A 289 -11.21 -19.94 -25.06
C ILE A 289 -11.85 -21.07 -25.82
#